data_9eccfe9ecb22c83bf961dfa773750cda
#
_entry.id   9eccfe9ecb22c83bf961dfa773750cda
#
_cell.length_a   1.000
_cell.length_b   1.000
_cell.length_c   1.000
_cell.angle_alpha   90.00
_cell.angle_beta   90.00
_cell.angle_gamma   90.00
#
_symmetry.space_group_name_H-M   'P 1'
#
loop_
_entity.id
_entity.type
_entity.pdbx_description
1 polymer ?
#
loop_
_entity_poly.entity_id
_entity_poly.type
_entity_poly.pdbx_seq_one_letter_code
_entity_poly.pdbx_strand_id
1 'polypeptide(L)'
;PGAAFLPHCHAGLPAQAGYLVKPDCIMSLSDLVHTFGQWLLAKHGERVHKIALDVGFTCPNRDGSKGTGGCTFCNNASFSPASRLKKPMAEQMASGRDGVGRRTGAGKYLAYFQAYTNTYDEYERLKALYDEALEHPGMIGLSVGTRPDCVPDRVLDLLADYRARGLEVWLELGLQSAFDESLARVNRGHGFAEYAETCTKARARGLPVCTHLIVGLPGETEWHYHKTLDRVLELGTDGLKLHPLHVVRHTLLAHQWRHGEYVPMTMDDYIRVAADLIERTPPEVVYHRVTGTASADILLAPMWCQHKWPVLNGIETTLKARGSRQGSQFGAPRTEMKHVA
;
A
#
# COMPACT_ATOMS: atom_id res chain seq x y z
N PRO A 1 -15.80 -66.16 19.18
CA PRO A 1 -15.03 -67.01 18.32
C PRO A 1 -14.96 -66.48 16.90
N GLY A 2 -13.77 -66.41 16.39
CA GLY A 2 -13.27 -66.71 15.10
C GLY A 2 -13.30 -65.51 14.15
N ALA A 3 -12.23 -64.87 13.98
CA ALA A 3 -11.05 -65.13 13.16
C ALA A 3 -11.31 -64.94 11.64
N ALA A 4 -10.70 -63.85 11.14
CA ALA A 4 -9.72 -63.77 10.03
C ALA A 4 -10.13 -64.31 8.63
N PHE A 5 -9.93 -63.45 7.64
CA PHE A 5 -8.94 -63.63 6.57
C PHE A 5 -9.11 -62.61 5.45
N LEU A 6 -8.04 -61.92 5.10
CA LEU A 6 -7.80 -61.29 3.82
C LEU A 6 -7.57 -62.37 2.74
N PRO A 7 -7.75 -62.08 1.45
CA PRO A 7 -6.59 -61.71 0.65
C PRO A 7 -6.79 -60.76 -0.56
N HIS A 8 -5.75 -59.98 -0.80
CA HIS A 8 -5.00 -59.67 -2.03
C HIS A 8 -5.66 -59.33 -3.39
N CYS A 9 -5.30 -58.08 -3.81
CA CYS A 9 -4.75 -57.62 -5.09
C CYS A 9 -5.35 -58.10 -6.42
N HIS A 10 -5.74 -57.12 -7.22
CA HIS A 10 -5.09 -56.92 -8.52
C HIS A 10 -5.35 -55.52 -9.10
N ALA A 11 -4.31 -54.99 -9.76
CA ALA A 11 -4.21 -53.71 -10.39
C ALA A 11 -5.12 -53.48 -11.60
N GLY A 12 -5.55 -52.23 -11.78
CA GLY A 12 -6.18 -51.76 -13.01
C GLY A 12 -6.30 -50.24 -12.97
N LEU A 13 -5.35 -49.52 -13.58
CA LEU A 13 -5.45 -48.10 -13.97
C LEU A 13 -6.15 -48.01 -15.35
N PRO A 14 -6.59 -46.81 -15.81
CA PRO A 14 -7.05 -45.58 -15.15
C PRO A 14 -8.42 -45.11 -15.69
N ALA A 15 -9.18 -44.35 -14.93
CA ALA A 15 -10.25 -43.54 -15.49
C ALA A 15 -10.25 -42.18 -14.77
N GLN A 16 -9.85 -41.18 -15.54
CA GLN A 16 -10.19 -39.77 -15.46
C GLN A 16 -10.77 -39.29 -14.11
N ALA A 17 -9.89 -38.68 -13.30
CA ALA A 17 -10.32 -37.81 -12.21
C ALA A 17 -11.09 -36.62 -12.81
N GLY A 18 -12.41 -36.74 -12.89
CA GLY A 18 -13.30 -35.62 -13.08
C GLY A 18 -13.02 -34.63 -11.96
N TYR A 19 -12.54 -33.46 -12.31
CA TYR A 19 -12.54 -32.31 -11.43
C TYR A 19 -13.98 -32.04 -11.06
N LEU A 20 -14.37 -32.46 -9.86
CA LEU A 20 -15.56 -31.97 -9.20
C LEU A 20 -15.34 -30.47 -8.98
N VAL A 21 -15.86 -29.66 -9.89
CA VAL A 21 -16.06 -28.24 -9.70
C VAL A 21 -16.94 -28.12 -8.46
N LYS A 22 -16.36 -27.69 -7.34
CA LYS A 22 -17.14 -27.34 -6.16
C LYS A 22 -18.15 -26.27 -6.58
N PRO A 23 -19.46 -26.45 -6.34
CA PRO A 23 -20.44 -25.42 -6.66
C PRO A 23 -20.13 -24.19 -5.80
N ASP A 24 -20.06 -23.03 -6.46
CA ASP A 24 -20.08 -21.68 -5.90
C ASP A 24 -19.11 -21.38 -4.74
N CYS A 25 -17.82 -21.51 -4.98
CA CYS A 25 -16.85 -20.76 -4.19
C CYS A 25 -17.03 -19.28 -4.58
N ILE A 26 -17.69 -18.49 -3.73
CA ILE A 26 -17.83 -17.03 -3.91
C ILE A 26 -16.43 -16.47 -3.84
N MET A 27 -15.82 -16.24 -5.02
CA MET A 27 -14.51 -15.62 -5.12
C MET A 27 -14.55 -14.23 -4.50
N SER A 28 -13.65 -13.96 -3.58
CA SER A 28 -13.47 -12.65 -2.95
C SER A 28 -12.39 -11.85 -3.69
N LEU A 29 -12.32 -10.54 -3.42
CA LEU A 29 -11.25 -9.71 -3.99
C LEU A 29 -9.85 -10.31 -3.73
N SER A 30 -9.66 -10.96 -2.61
CA SER A 30 -8.38 -11.59 -2.25
C SER A 30 -8.05 -12.86 -3.04
N ASP A 31 -9.00 -13.43 -3.76
CA ASP A 31 -8.74 -14.54 -4.71
C ASP A 31 -8.33 -14.02 -6.09
N LEU A 32 -8.57 -12.73 -6.36
CA LEU A 32 -8.28 -12.04 -7.61
C LEU A 32 -7.04 -11.15 -7.53
N VAL A 33 -6.67 -10.71 -6.32
CA VAL A 33 -5.58 -9.76 -6.05
C VAL A 33 -4.66 -10.31 -4.97
N HIS A 34 -3.36 -10.32 -5.23
CA HIS A 34 -2.35 -10.71 -4.24
C HIS A 34 -2.22 -9.64 -3.15
N THR A 35 -3.00 -9.81 -2.09
CA THR A 35 -3.08 -8.83 -1.01
C THR A 35 -2.01 -9.06 0.06
N PHE A 36 -1.54 -7.98 0.67
CA PHE A 36 -0.56 -8.02 1.75
C PHE A 36 -1.01 -8.88 2.95
N GLY A 37 -2.31 -8.86 3.26
CA GLY A 37 -2.86 -9.70 4.32
C GLY A 37 -2.73 -11.20 4.05
N GLN A 38 -2.97 -11.63 2.80
CA GLN A 38 -2.78 -13.02 2.38
C GLN A 38 -1.31 -13.40 2.31
N TRP A 39 -0.47 -12.50 1.77
CA TRP A 39 0.98 -12.72 1.72
C TRP A 39 1.56 -12.92 3.12
N LEU A 40 1.18 -12.08 4.08
CA LEU A 40 1.59 -12.23 5.49
C LEU A 40 1.05 -13.53 6.11
N LEU A 41 -0.22 -13.87 5.85
CA LEU A 41 -0.81 -15.11 6.34
C LEU A 41 -0.08 -16.35 5.80
N ALA A 42 0.24 -16.38 4.52
CA ALA A 42 0.98 -17.47 3.90
C ALA A 42 2.41 -17.59 4.47
N LYS A 43 3.06 -16.45 4.71
CA LYS A 43 4.45 -16.41 5.21
C LYS A 43 4.57 -16.74 6.69
N HIS A 44 3.66 -16.28 7.52
CA HIS A 44 3.75 -16.36 8.98
C HIS A 44 2.80 -17.39 9.62
N GLY A 45 1.94 -18.04 8.83
CA GLY A 45 0.97 -19.05 9.30
C GLY A 45 -0.21 -18.48 10.09
N GLU A 46 -0.21 -17.18 10.37
CA GLU A 46 -1.27 -16.48 11.10
C GLU A 46 -1.47 -15.05 10.58
N ARG A 47 -2.56 -14.42 10.99
CA ARG A 47 -2.87 -13.04 10.59
C ARG A 47 -1.89 -12.06 11.23
N VAL A 48 -1.28 -11.23 10.41
CA VAL A 48 -0.43 -10.11 10.83
C VAL A 48 -1.07 -8.80 10.44
N HIS A 49 -1.09 -7.84 11.33
CA HIS A 49 -1.67 -6.51 11.07
C HIS A 49 -0.68 -5.38 11.34
N LYS A 50 -0.83 -4.28 10.59
CA LYS A 50 -0.09 -3.04 10.86
C LYS A 50 -0.75 -2.27 11.99
N ILE A 51 0.06 -1.80 12.95
CA ILE A 51 -0.33 -0.80 13.95
C ILE A 51 0.28 0.52 13.52
N ALA A 52 -0.57 1.47 13.12
CA ALA A 52 -0.12 2.78 12.67
C ALA A 52 0.35 3.63 13.85
N LEU A 53 1.52 4.24 13.71
CA LEU A 53 2.19 5.06 14.70
C LEU A 53 2.40 6.48 14.19
N ASP A 54 2.29 7.44 15.11
CA ASP A 54 2.75 8.80 14.95
C ASP A 54 3.65 9.16 16.14
N VAL A 55 4.94 9.32 15.87
CA VAL A 55 5.97 9.58 16.87
C VAL A 55 6.55 11.00 16.76
N GLY A 56 5.83 11.89 16.06
CA GLY A 56 6.16 13.31 15.99
C GLY A 56 7.24 13.66 14.97
N PHE A 57 7.42 12.87 13.93
CA PHE A 57 8.26 13.26 12.79
C PHE A 57 7.70 14.46 12.05
N THR A 58 8.54 15.14 11.28
CA THR A 58 8.15 16.25 10.40
C THR A 58 8.31 15.88 8.92
N CYS A 59 8.23 16.86 8.05
CA CYS A 59 8.40 16.71 6.62
C CYS A 59 9.17 17.90 6.05
N PRO A 60 10.23 17.70 5.23
CA PRO A 60 11.03 18.78 4.69
C PRO A 60 10.24 19.78 3.81
N ASN A 61 9.07 19.36 3.31
CA ASN A 61 8.13 20.26 2.62
C ASN A 61 7.31 21.15 3.57
N ARG A 62 7.50 21.03 4.89
CA ARG A 62 6.73 21.77 5.91
C ARG A 62 7.59 22.56 6.87
N ASP A 63 8.79 22.07 7.17
CA ASP A 63 9.67 22.68 8.18
C ASP A 63 10.60 23.75 7.60
N GLY A 64 10.51 24.03 6.31
CA GLY A 64 11.29 25.05 5.61
C GLY A 64 12.58 24.55 4.98
N SER A 65 13.00 23.29 5.21
CA SER A 65 14.26 22.77 4.64
C SER A 65 14.20 22.58 3.12
N LYS A 66 13.04 22.18 2.59
CA LYS A 66 12.76 22.11 1.13
C LYS A 66 11.56 22.95 0.71
N GLY A 67 10.69 23.30 1.64
CA GLY A 67 9.51 24.10 1.37
C GLY A 67 8.63 24.28 2.60
N THR A 68 7.58 25.07 2.45
CA THR A 68 6.59 25.35 3.50
C THR A 68 5.20 24.90 3.03
N GLY A 69 4.28 24.62 3.96
CA GLY A 69 2.90 24.26 3.64
C GLY A 69 2.67 22.80 3.26
N GLY A 70 3.68 22.09 2.77
CA GLY A 70 3.57 20.68 2.35
C GLY A 70 3.01 20.51 0.93
N CYS A 71 2.68 19.26 0.57
CA CYS A 71 1.99 18.98 -0.69
C CYS A 71 0.58 19.58 -0.68
N THR A 72 0.08 20.00 -1.86
CA THR A 72 -1.21 20.70 -2.00
C THR A 72 -2.40 19.94 -1.44
N PHE A 73 -2.32 18.61 -1.37
CA PHE A 73 -3.36 17.71 -0.89
C PHE A 73 -3.14 17.20 0.55
N CYS A 74 -2.00 17.53 1.18
CA CYS A 74 -1.57 16.84 2.38
C CYS A 74 -2.14 17.48 3.67
N ASN A 75 -3.01 16.72 4.34
CA ASN A 75 -3.34 16.93 5.74
C ASN A 75 -3.20 15.58 6.46
N ASN A 76 -2.23 15.48 7.36
CA ASN A 76 -1.88 14.23 8.03
C ASN A 76 -3.03 13.61 8.83
N ALA A 77 -3.91 14.44 9.37
CA ALA A 77 -5.08 14.00 10.10
C ALA A 77 -6.07 13.17 9.24
N SER A 78 -5.93 13.20 7.89
CA SER A 78 -6.82 12.45 6.98
C SER A 78 -6.50 10.95 6.94
N PHE A 79 -5.25 10.56 7.18
CA PHE A 79 -4.82 9.17 7.06
C PHE A 79 -4.09 8.64 8.30
N SER A 80 -3.74 9.48 9.25
CA SER A 80 -3.16 9.10 10.54
C SER A 80 -3.99 9.65 11.70
N PRO A 81 -5.03 8.93 12.16
CA PRO A 81 -5.82 9.37 13.32
C PRO A 81 -4.99 9.54 14.59
N ALA A 82 -3.88 8.79 14.72
CA ALA A 82 -2.95 8.90 15.84
C ALA A 82 -2.32 10.30 15.95
N SER A 83 -2.12 10.98 14.81
CA SER A 83 -1.55 12.34 14.77
C SER A 83 -2.38 13.39 15.53
N ARG A 84 -3.66 13.11 15.76
CA ARG A 84 -4.56 13.99 16.49
C ARG A 84 -4.40 13.91 18.01
N LEU A 85 -3.91 12.78 18.52
CA LEU A 85 -3.99 12.45 19.95
C LEU A 85 -2.66 12.65 20.69
N LYS A 86 -1.53 12.83 19.99
CA LYS A 86 -0.17 12.98 20.55
C LYS A 86 0.11 12.02 21.73
N LYS A 87 -0.33 10.76 21.60
CA LYS A 87 -0.13 9.74 22.63
C LYS A 87 1.29 9.18 22.59
N PRO A 88 1.88 8.79 23.72
CA PRO A 88 3.11 8.01 23.75
C PRO A 88 3.01 6.77 22.86
N MET A 89 4.13 6.32 22.30
CA MET A 89 4.17 5.16 21.39
C MET A 89 3.60 3.90 22.08
N ALA A 90 3.95 3.65 23.33
CA ALA A 90 3.43 2.53 24.10
C ALA A 90 1.88 2.48 24.16
N GLU A 91 1.24 3.65 24.34
CA GLU A 91 -0.22 3.74 24.34
C GLU A 91 -0.83 3.51 22.96
N GLN A 92 -0.17 4.01 21.89
CA GLN A 92 -0.59 3.77 20.51
C GLN A 92 -0.52 2.28 20.19
N MET A 93 0.57 1.62 20.58
CA MET A 93 0.79 0.19 20.40
C MET A 93 -0.24 -0.65 21.17
N ALA A 94 -0.48 -0.34 22.44
CA ALA A 94 -1.46 -1.06 23.27
C ALA A 94 -2.87 -0.92 22.67
N SER A 95 -3.29 0.31 22.38
CA SER A 95 -4.61 0.59 21.79
C SER A 95 -4.78 -0.07 20.42
N GLY A 96 -3.72 -0.06 19.60
CA GLY A 96 -3.70 -0.70 18.28
C GLY A 96 -3.85 -2.21 18.37
N ARG A 97 -3.09 -2.87 19.25
CA ARG A 97 -3.19 -4.32 19.50
C ARG A 97 -4.57 -4.72 19.97
N ASP A 98 -5.10 -4.03 20.96
CA ASP A 98 -6.43 -4.31 21.51
C ASP A 98 -7.54 -4.13 20.47
N GLY A 99 -7.46 -3.04 19.69
CA GLY A 99 -8.44 -2.77 18.65
C GLY A 99 -8.39 -3.75 17.49
N VAL A 100 -7.20 -4.17 17.08
CA VAL A 100 -6.99 -5.14 15.99
C VAL A 100 -7.24 -6.55 16.49
N GLY A 101 -6.67 -6.94 17.62
CA GLY A 101 -6.80 -8.29 18.20
C GLY A 101 -8.24 -8.69 18.40
N ARG A 102 -9.06 -7.81 19.02
CA ARG A 102 -10.52 -8.08 19.21
C ARG A 102 -11.27 -8.30 17.91
N ARG A 103 -10.90 -7.61 16.83
CA ARG A 103 -11.60 -7.71 15.54
C ARG A 103 -11.16 -8.88 14.67
N THR A 104 -9.91 -9.30 14.81
CA THR A 104 -9.28 -10.20 13.82
C THR A 104 -8.66 -11.45 14.43
N GLY A 105 -8.50 -11.51 15.74
CA GLY A 105 -7.79 -12.58 16.44
C GLY A 105 -6.27 -12.58 16.19
N ALA A 106 -5.70 -11.51 15.60
CA ALA A 106 -4.28 -11.44 15.31
C ALA A 106 -3.45 -11.34 16.59
N GLY A 107 -2.35 -12.13 16.65
CA GLY A 107 -1.32 -12.07 17.69
C GLY A 107 -0.01 -11.43 17.23
N LYS A 108 0.19 -11.28 15.91
CA LYS A 108 1.39 -10.69 15.32
C LYS A 108 1.12 -9.36 14.63
N TYR A 109 2.07 -8.44 14.76
CA TYR A 109 1.90 -7.07 14.28
C TYR A 109 3.17 -6.53 13.63
N LEU A 110 2.99 -5.57 12.70
CA LEU A 110 4.05 -4.70 12.19
C LEU A 110 3.86 -3.29 12.73
N ALA A 111 4.91 -2.71 13.29
CA ALA A 111 4.92 -1.30 13.67
C ALA A 111 4.96 -0.47 12.38
N TYR A 112 3.91 0.29 12.10
CA TYR A 112 3.78 1.07 10.89
C TYR A 112 3.95 2.56 11.17
N PHE A 113 5.15 3.06 10.90
CA PHE A 113 5.46 4.47 10.93
C PHE A 113 4.87 5.13 9.69
N GLN A 114 3.75 5.80 9.87
CA GLN A 114 2.93 6.31 8.74
C GLN A 114 2.91 7.82 8.63
N ALA A 115 2.96 8.54 9.77
CA ALA A 115 2.78 9.97 9.81
C ALA A 115 4.00 10.73 9.32
N TYR A 116 3.84 11.64 8.34
CA TYR A 116 4.89 12.48 7.78
C TYR A 116 6.02 11.70 7.08
N THR A 117 7.30 11.98 7.43
CA THR A 117 8.49 11.44 6.78
C THR A 117 9.33 10.70 7.81
N ASN A 118 9.12 9.40 7.93
CA ASN A 118 9.58 8.61 9.09
C ASN A 118 11.05 8.16 9.02
N THR A 119 11.83 8.69 8.08
CA THR A 119 13.28 8.53 7.98
C THR A 119 14.00 9.89 8.04
N TYR A 120 13.24 10.97 8.28
CA TYR A 120 13.73 12.34 8.29
C TYR A 120 13.88 12.84 9.73
N ASP A 121 14.96 12.39 10.38
CA ASP A 121 15.38 12.81 11.71
C ASP A 121 16.85 12.40 11.92
N GLU A 122 17.40 12.74 13.10
CA GLU A 122 18.71 12.26 13.51
C GLU A 122 18.74 10.74 13.64
N TYR A 123 19.81 10.11 13.16
CA TYR A 123 19.93 8.65 13.07
C TYR A 123 19.71 7.94 14.41
N GLU A 124 20.31 8.44 15.48
CA GLU A 124 20.19 7.81 16.79
C GLU A 124 18.75 7.85 17.31
N ARG A 125 18.03 8.93 17.01
CA ARG A 125 16.62 9.03 17.36
C ARG A 125 15.75 8.07 16.53
N LEU A 126 16.02 7.96 15.22
CA LEU A 126 15.32 6.98 14.36
C LEU A 126 15.53 5.57 14.89
N LYS A 127 16.78 5.20 15.15
CA LYS A 127 17.14 3.88 15.67
C LYS A 127 16.44 3.59 17.00
N ALA A 128 16.48 4.52 17.95
CA ALA A 128 15.85 4.36 19.25
C ALA A 128 14.33 4.14 19.14
N LEU A 129 13.64 4.90 18.26
CA LEU A 129 12.20 4.76 18.04
C LEU A 129 11.84 3.42 17.36
N TYR A 130 12.67 2.96 16.43
CA TYR A 130 12.43 1.67 15.76
C TYR A 130 12.69 0.51 16.73
N ASP A 131 13.77 0.58 17.54
CA ASP A 131 14.07 -0.42 18.55
C ASP A 131 12.95 -0.48 19.61
N GLU A 132 12.51 0.66 20.15
CA GLU A 132 11.38 0.74 21.09
C GLU A 132 10.12 0.09 20.51
N ALA A 133 9.80 0.37 19.24
CA ALA A 133 8.65 -0.24 18.59
C ALA A 133 8.73 -1.76 18.50
N LEU A 134 9.92 -2.29 18.24
CA LEU A 134 10.17 -3.73 18.12
C LEU A 134 10.14 -4.49 19.46
N GLU A 135 10.37 -3.82 20.58
CA GLU A 135 10.33 -4.40 21.92
C GLU A 135 8.90 -4.74 22.40
N HIS A 136 7.89 -4.15 21.75
CA HIS A 136 6.50 -4.40 22.15
C HIS A 136 6.04 -5.83 21.82
N PRO A 137 5.24 -6.47 22.70
CA PRO A 137 4.80 -7.84 22.53
C PRO A 137 4.03 -8.06 21.20
N GLY A 138 4.39 -9.12 20.48
CA GLY A 138 3.76 -9.50 19.21
C GLY A 138 4.27 -8.72 18.00
N MET A 139 5.24 -7.81 18.15
CA MET A 139 5.89 -7.15 17.02
C MET A 139 6.82 -8.11 16.32
N ILE A 140 6.63 -8.27 15.01
CA ILE A 140 7.47 -9.12 14.16
C ILE A 140 8.29 -8.29 13.16
N GLY A 141 8.13 -6.98 13.17
CA GLY A 141 8.87 -6.10 12.24
C GLY A 141 8.29 -4.71 12.07
N LEU A 142 8.80 -4.03 11.06
CA LEU A 142 8.55 -2.62 10.76
C LEU A 142 7.99 -2.44 9.36
N SER A 143 7.14 -1.43 9.20
CA SER A 143 6.79 -0.85 7.91
C SER A 143 6.99 0.66 8.00
N VAL A 144 7.91 1.22 7.21
CA VAL A 144 8.35 2.62 7.34
C VAL A 144 7.94 3.41 6.12
N GLY A 145 6.90 4.25 6.29
CA GLY A 145 6.41 5.15 5.25
C GLY A 145 7.22 6.44 5.21
N THR A 146 7.76 6.79 4.05
CA THR A 146 8.62 7.96 3.93
C THR A 146 8.61 8.58 2.54
N ARG A 147 9.32 9.68 2.38
CA ARG A 147 9.63 10.33 1.10
C ARG A 147 10.87 9.68 0.49
N PRO A 148 10.91 9.47 -0.84
CA PRO A 148 12.07 8.89 -1.49
C PRO A 148 13.38 9.67 -1.24
N ASP A 149 13.31 11.00 -1.26
CA ASP A 149 14.42 11.92 -1.10
C ASP A 149 14.91 12.11 0.36
N CYS A 150 14.38 11.31 1.29
CA CYS A 150 14.69 11.41 2.72
C CYS A 150 15.17 10.08 3.31
N VAL A 151 15.80 9.23 2.51
CA VAL A 151 16.28 7.92 2.98
C VAL A 151 17.79 7.83 2.78
N PRO A 152 18.60 8.33 3.74
CA PRO A 152 20.05 8.22 3.64
C PRO A 152 20.52 6.77 3.76
N ASP A 153 21.69 6.46 3.17
CA ASP A 153 22.24 5.10 3.11
C ASP A 153 22.33 4.43 4.49
N ARG A 154 22.74 5.16 5.53
CA ARG A 154 22.80 4.65 6.92
C ARG A 154 21.45 4.18 7.47
N VAL A 155 20.34 4.78 7.00
CA VAL A 155 18.98 4.34 7.40
C VAL A 155 18.58 3.10 6.61
N LEU A 156 18.95 3.02 5.32
CA LEU A 156 18.78 1.79 4.55
C LEU A 156 19.55 0.62 5.18
N ASP A 157 20.80 0.87 5.61
CA ASP A 157 21.63 -0.14 6.28
C ASP A 157 20.98 -0.59 7.60
N LEU A 158 20.45 0.34 8.41
CA LEU A 158 19.73 0.00 9.65
C LEU A 158 18.50 -0.88 9.37
N LEU A 159 17.69 -0.56 8.36
CA LEU A 159 16.52 -1.36 8.00
C LEU A 159 16.93 -2.74 7.47
N ALA A 160 18.02 -2.82 6.72
CA ALA A 160 18.58 -4.09 6.25
C ALA A 160 19.09 -4.96 7.40
N ASP A 161 19.72 -4.37 8.43
CA ASP A 161 20.17 -5.08 9.64
C ASP A 161 18.99 -5.66 10.40
N TYR A 162 17.87 -4.93 10.56
CA TYR A 162 16.66 -5.51 11.14
C TYR A 162 16.16 -6.71 10.34
N ARG A 163 16.16 -6.59 9.02
CA ARG A 163 15.76 -7.70 8.14
C ARG A 163 16.70 -8.91 8.26
N ALA A 164 18.01 -8.68 8.30
CA ALA A 164 19.02 -9.73 8.50
C ALA A 164 18.85 -10.48 9.83
N ARG A 165 18.30 -9.81 10.83
CA ARG A 165 17.92 -10.41 12.13
C ARG A 165 16.61 -11.21 12.08
N GLY A 166 16.00 -11.38 10.92
CA GLY A 166 14.76 -12.15 10.70
C GLY A 166 13.47 -11.37 10.90
N LEU A 167 13.53 -10.05 11.06
CA LEU A 167 12.34 -9.21 11.19
C LEU A 167 11.70 -8.94 9.83
N GLU A 168 10.39 -8.79 9.82
CA GLU A 168 9.64 -8.36 8.63
C GLU A 168 9.78 -6.86 8.43
N VAL A 169 10.51 -6.42 7.41
CA VAL A 169 10.79 -5.00 7.18
C VAL A 169 10.33 -4.60 5.79
N TRP A 170 9.57 -3.52 5.70
CA TRP A 170 9.11 -2.90 4.46
C TRP A 170 9.44 -1.42 4.42
N LEU A 171 10.10 -0.98 3.36
CA LEU A 171 10.27 0.43 3.05
C LEU A 171 9.11 0.88 2.16
N GLU A 172 8.30 1.83 2.63
CA GLU A 172 7.15 2.34 1.88
C GLU A 172 7.45 3.74 1.33
N LEU A 173 7.65 3.83 0.02
CA LEU A 173 8.03 5.07 -0.64
C LEU A 173 6.83 5.81 -1.22
N GLY A 174 6.59 7.02 -0.74
CA GLY A 174 5.55 7.89 -1.25
C GLY A 174 5.95 8.57 -2.56
N LEU A 175 5.92 7.87 -3.69
CA LEU A 175 6.17 8.44 -5.01
C LEU A 175 5.01 9.33 -5.46
N GLN A 176 3.82 8.78 -5.50
CA GLN A 176 2.53 9.33 -5.93
C GLN A 176 2.32 9.27 -7.45
N SER A 177 3.25 9.77 -8.25
CA SER A 177 3.28 9.75 -9.72
C SER A 177 4.71 9.61 -10.22
N ALA A 178 4.91 9.07 -11.41
CA ALA A 178 6.21 9.02 -12.08
C ALA A 178 6.45 10.22 -13.02
N PHE A 179 5.59 11.23 -12.97
CA PHE A 179 5.69 12.44 -13.79
C PHE A 179 6.08 13.65 -12.94
N ASP A 180 7.25 14.20 -13.21
CA ASP A 180 7.80 15.31 -12.44
C ASP A 180 6.93 16.57 -12.52
N GLU A 181 6.23 16.78 -13.65
CA GLU A 181 5.26 17.87 -13.80
C GLU A 181 4.06 17.69 -12.86
N SER A 182 3.54 16.48 -12.73
CA SER A 182 2.47 16.17 -11.78
C SER A 182 2.93 16.36 -10.35
N LEU A 183 4.14 15.92 -10.02
CA LEU A 183 4.75 16.08 -8.71
C LEU A 183 5.00 17.55 -8.37
N ALA A 184 5.49 18.35 -9.32
CA ALA A 184 5.66 19.79 -9.16
C ALA A 184 4.32 20.50 -8.94
N ARG A 185 3.30 20.17 -9.72
CA ARG A 185 1.94 20.73 -9.62
C ARG A 185 1.33 20.54 -8.23
N VAL A 186 1.64 19.44 -7.56
CA VAL A 186 1.16 19.16 -6.20
C VAL A 186 2.17 19.52 -5.12
N ASN A 187 3.21 20.28 -5.45
CA ASN A 187 4.27 20.69 -4.52
C ASN A 187 4.90 19.50 -3.77
N ARG A 188 5.25 18.43 -4.50
CA ARG A 188 5.81 17.22 -3.87
C ARG A 188 7.23 17.42 -3.36
N GLY A 189 8.03 18.28 -4.04
CA GLY A 189 9.39 18.64 -3.64
C GLY A 189 10.43 17.54 -3.82
N HIS A 190 10.14 16.52 -4.63
CA HIS A 190 11.05 15.53 -5.21
C HIS A 190 10.47 15.05 -6.54
N GLY A 191 11.32 14.51 -7.41
CA GLY A 191 10.94 13.93 -8.68
C GLY A 191 11.00 12.39 -8.69
N PHE A 192 10.88 11.84 -9.88
CA PHE A 192 11.01 10.40 -10.11
C PHE A 192 12.44 9.90 -9.93
N ALA A 193 13.44 10.75 -10.20
CA ALA A 193 14.85 10.38 -10.09
C ALA A 193 15.23 9.97 -8.65
N GLU A 194 14.80 10.74 -7.65
CA GLU A 194 15.05 10.42 -6.23
C GLU A 194 14.35 9.11 -5.81
N TYR A 195 13.17 8.84 -6.36
CA TYR A 195 12.51 7.56 -6.14
C TYR A 195 13.30 6.40 -6.74
N ALA A 196 13.75 6.54 -8.00
CA ALA A 196 14.50 5.50 -8.70
C ALA A 196 15.82 5.17 -7.99
N GLU A 197 16.55 6.20 -7.56
CA GLU A 197 17.78 6.04 -6.78
C GLU A 197 17.52 5.30 -5.46
N THR A 198 16.56 5.75 -4.68
CA THR A 198 16.27 5.16 -3.36
C THR A 198 15.72 3.74 -3.49
N CYS A 199 14.85 3.47 -4.47
CA CYS A 199 14.36 2.13 -4.76
C CYS A 199 15.51 1.18 -5.09
N THR A 200 16.42 1.59 -5.98
CA THR A 200 17.60 0.81 -6.37
C THR A 200 18.50 0.52 -5.16
N LYS A 201 18.81 1.54 -4.35
CA LYS A 201 19.63 1.38 -3.15
C LYS A 201 19.01 0.46 -2.10
N ALA A 202 17.70 0.56 -1.90
CA ALA A 202 16.96 -0.32 -0.97
C ALA A 202 16.99 -1.78 -1.44
N ARG A 203 16.71 -2.01 -2.71
CA ARG A 203 16.72 -3.36 -3.30
C ARG A 203 18.10 -3.99 -3.31
N ALA A 204 19.17 -3.22 -3.56
CA ALA A 204 20.56 -3.69 -3.46
C ALA A 204 20.91 -4.22 -2.05
N ARG A 205 20.17 -3.77 -1.01
CA ARG A 205 20.28 -4.25 0.38
C ARG A 205 19.27 -5.35 0.73
N GLY A 206 18.51 -5.86 -0.23
CA GLY A 206 17.48 -6.86 -0.03
C GLY A 206 16.23 -6.35 0.69
N LEU A 207 16.04 -5.03 0.77
CA LEU A 207 14.84 -4.44 1.37
C LEU A 207 13.67 -4.47 0.38
N PRO A 208 12.52 -5.03 0.73
CA PRO A 208 11.32 -4.92 -0.09
C PRO A 208 10.79 -3.49 -0.06
N VAL A 209 10.45 -2.99 -1.25
CA VAL A 209 9.92 -1.66 -1.45
C VAL A 209 8.44 -1.73 -1.80
N CYS A 210 7.60 -0.99 -1.05
CA CYS A 210 6.21 -0.75 -1.39
C CYS A 210 6.04 0.69 -1.88
N THR A 211 5.56 0.86 -3.12
CA THR A 211 5.36 2.17 -3.73
C THR A 211 3.95 2.66 -3.55
N HIS A 212 3.81 3.89 -3.05
CA HIS A 212 2.51 4.56 -2.95
C HIS A 212 2.23 5.37 -4.19
N LEU A 213 1.09 5.12 -4.82
CA LEU A 213 0.59 5.82 -6.01
C LEU A 213 -0.74 6.49 -5.70
N ILE A 214 -0.92 7.70 -6.22
CA ILE A 214 -2.19 8.42 -6.13
C ILE A 214 -2.84 8.46 -7.51
N VAL A 215 -4.09 8.04 -7.59
CA VAL A 215 -4.93 8.13 -8.79
C VAL A 215 -5.82 9.36 -8.65
N GLY A 216 -5.86 10.20 -9.68
CA GLY A 216 -6.65 11.44 -9.71
C GLY A 216 -5.87 12.70 -9.39
N LEU A 217 -4.53 12.71 -9.54
CA LEU A 217 -3.75 13.94 -9.42
C LEU A 217 -4.19 14.98 -10.48
N PRO A 218 -4.17 16.29 -10.16
CA PRO A 218 -4.56 17.33 -11.10
C PRO A 218 -3.79 17.24 -12.40
N GLY A 219 -4.52 17.22 -13.53
CA GLY A 219 -3.96 17.15 -14.88
C GLY A 219 -3.49 15.77 -15.32
N GLU A 220 -3.62 14.75 -14.50
CA GLU A 220 -3.34 13.36 -14.91
C GLU A 220 -4.56 12.70 -15.56
N THR A 221 -4.28 11.79 -16.48
CA THR A 221 -5.22 10.93 -17.19
C THR A 221 -4.86 9.47 -16.95
N GLU A 222 -5.65 8.54 -17.46
CA GLU A 222 -5.38 7.11 -17.39
C GLU A 222 -3.99 6.74 -17.94
N TRP A 223 -3.56 7.42 -19.01
CA TRP A 223 -2.24 7.23 -19.58
C TRP A 223 -1.13 7.45 -18.53
N HIS A 224 -1.26 8.48 -17.69
CA HIS A 224 -0.30 8.79 -16.64
C HIS A 224 -0.27 7.67 -15.58
N TYR A 225 -1.44 7.15 -15.17
CA TYR A 225 -1.49 6.07 -14.17
C TYR A 225 -0.84 4.79 -14.69
N HIS A 226 -1.12 4.41 -15.94
CA HIS A 226 -0.50 3.25 -16.55
C HIS A 226 1.01 3.41 -16.73
N LYS A 227 1.46 4.58 -17.21
CA LYS A 227 2.89 4.85 -17.37
C LYS A 227 3.63 4.92 -16.02
N THR A 228 2.97 5.47 -15.00
CA THR A 228 3.50 5.43 -13.63
C THR A 228 3.69 3.99 -13.17
N LEU A 229 2.69 3.12 -13.35
CA LEU A 229 2.80 1.70 -13.00
C LEU A 229 3.96 1.03 -13.74
N ASP A 230 4.08 1.22 -15.06
CA ASP A 230 5.15 0.65 -15.86
C ASP A 230 6.53 1.02 -15.31
N ARG A 231 6.78 2.33 -15.10
CA ARG A 231 8.07 2.85 -14.61
C ARG A 231 8.42 2.32 -13.21
N VAL A 232 7.42 2.12 -12.36
CA VAL A 232 7.62 1.56 -11.01
C VAL A 232 7.94 0.06 -11.09
N LEU A 233 7.25 -0.67 -11.96
CA LEU A 233 7.51 -2.10 -12.19
C LEU A 233 8.88 -2.35 -12.82
N GLU A 234 9.33 -1.50 -13.74
CA GLU A 234 10.68 -1.55 -14.35
C GLU A 234 11.79 -1.44 -13.29
N LEU A 235 11.56 -0.68 -12.21
CA LEU A 235 12.49 -0.59 -11.08
C LEU A 235 12.35 -1.75 -10.08
N GLY A 236 11.38 -2.63 -10.29
CA GLY A 236 11.20 -3.85 -9.50
C GLY A 236 10.61 -3.61 -8.12
N THR A 237 9.59 -2.76 -7.97
CA THR A 237 8.86 -2.63 -6.71
C THR A 237 8.27 -3.98 -6.27
N ASP A 238 8.32 -4.28 -4.96
CA ASP A 238 7.81 -5.54 -4.39
C ASP A 238 6.35 -5.41 -3.94
N GLY A 239 5.89 -4.20 -3.72
CA GLY A 239 4.53 -3.93 -3.30
C GLY A 239 3.98 -2.60 -3.81
N LEU A 240 2.66 -2.50 -3.81
CA LEU A 240 1.94 -1.31 -4.26
C LEU A 240 0.87 -0.89 -3.24
N LYS A 241 0.67 0.43 -3.14
CA LYS A 241 -0.51 1.04 -2.54
C LYS A 241 -1.16 1.99 -3.53
N LEU A 242 -2.39 1.71 -3.91
CA LEU A 242 -3.21 2.65 -4.67
C LEU A 242 -4.05 3.50 -3.72
N HIS A 243 -4.14 4.76 -4.02
CA HIS A 243 -4.88 5.74 -3.23
C HIS A 243 -5.64 6.69 -4.14
N PRO A 244 -6.97 6.85 -3.98
CA PRO A 244 -7.68 7.93 -4.65
C PRO A 244 -7.25 9.28 -4.04
N LEU A 245 -7.13 10.32 -4.86
CA LEU A 245 -6.83 11.64 -4.33
C LEU A 245 -8.02 12.17 -3.51
N HIS A 246 -7.73 12.53 -2.27
CA HIS A 246 -8.71 13.12 -1.35
C HIS A 246 -8.60 14.64 -1.33
N VAL A 247 -9.72 15.32 -1.49
CA VAL A 247 -9.84 16.73 -1.16
C VAL A 247 -10.20 16.84 0.32
N VAL A 248 -9.26 17.28 1.15
CA VAL A 248 -9.44 17.36 2.60
C VAL A 248 -9.30 18.79 3.11
N ARG A 249 -9.96 19.09 4.22
CA ARG A 249 -9.94 20.42 4.85
C ARG A 249 -8.51 20.91 5.10
N HIS A 250 -8.34 22.22 5.05
CA HIS A 250 -7.06 22.91 5.34
C HIS A 250 -5.93 22.53 4.37
N THR A 251 -6.26 22.32 3.09
CA THR A 251 -5.29 22.08 2.01
C THR A 251 -5.48 23.05 0.86
N LEU A 252 -4.42 23.30 0.08
CA LEU A 252 -4.52 24.11 -1.13
C LEU A 252 -5.46 23.45 -2.16
N LEU A 253 -5.43 22.12 -2.26
CA LEU A 253 -6.33 21.38 -3.13
C LEU A 253 -7.81 21.61 -2.77
N ALA A 254 -8.14 21.79 -1.48
CA ALA A 254 -9.49 22.13 -1.06
C ALA A 254 -9.90 23.53 -1.50
N HIS A 255 -8.96 24.46 -1.58
CA HIS A 255 -9.20 25.80 -2.15
C HIS A 255 -9.47 25.67 -3.66
N GLN A 256 -8.59 25.01 -4.40
CA GLN A 256 -8.72 24.79 -5.84
C GLN A 256 -10.06 24.11 -6.19
N TRP A 257 -10.44 23.08 -5.46
CA TRP A 257 -11.73 22.39 -5.64
C TRP A 257 -12.93 23.34 -5.46
N ARG A 258 -12.92 24.20 -4.43
CA ARG A 258 -14.02 25.16 -4.19
C ARG A 258 -14.17 26.20 -5.30
N HIS A 259 -13.06 26.51 -6.00
CA HIS A 259 -13.06 27.48 -7.10
C HIS A 259 -13.25 26.80 -8.47
N GLY A 260 -13.51 25.48 -8.50
CA GLY A 260 -13.73 24.74 -9.75
C GLY A 260 -12.45 24.44 -10.54
N GLU A 261 -11.27 24.68 -9.96
CA GLU A 261 -9.97 24.43 -10.60
C GLU A 261 -9.56 22.95 -10.55
N TYR A 262 -10.22 22.14 -9.73
CA TYR A 262 -10.03 20.71 -9.62
C TYR A 262 -11.36 19.98 -9.49
N VAL A 263 -11.53 18.93 -10.28
CA VAL A 263 -12.70 18.03 -10.25
C VAL A 263 -12.23 16.64 -9.77
N PRO A 264 -12.73 16.16 -8.63
CA PRO A 264 -12.40 14.82 -8.14
C PRO A 264 -12.94 13.73 -9.06
N MET A 265 -12.20 12.63 -9.14
CA MET A 265 -12.58 11.42 -9.88
C MET A 265 -13.87 10.81 -9.35
N THR A 266 -14.71 10.28 -10.23
CA THR A 266 -15.88 9.48 -9.83
C THR A 266 -15.46 8.13 -9.23
N MET A 267 -16.34 7.50 -8.48
CA MET A 267 -16.06 6.16 -7.93
C MET A 267 -15.90 5.11 -9.03
N ASP A 268 -16.72 5.19 -10.07
CA ASP A 268 -16.71 4.23 -11.17
C ASP A 268 -15.43 4.35 -12.01
N ASP A 269 -14.95 5.57 -12.26
CA ASP A 269 -13.67 5.78 -12.93
C ASP A 269 -12.50 5.26 -12.08
N TYR A 270 -12.53 5.49 -10.76
CA TYR A 270 -11.50 4.95 -9.87
C TYR A 270 -11.51 3.42 -9.88
N ILE A 271 -12.67 2.79 -9.78
CA ILE A 271 -12.83 1.34 -9.80
C ILE A 271 -12.27 0.76 -11.10
N ARG A 272 -12.61 1.37 -12.24
CA ARG A 272 -12.13 0.96 -13.55
C ARG A 272 -10.61 1.06 -13.65
N VAL A 273 -10.04 2.20 -13.29
CA VAL A 273 -8.58 2.42 -13.31
C VAL A 273 -7.87 1.47 -12.34
N ALA A 274 -8.39 1.27 -11.15
CA ALA A 274 -7.79 0.35 -10.19
C ALA A 274 -7.80 -1.10 -10.70
N ALA A 275 -8.88 -1.54 -11.34
CA ALA A 275 -8.95 -2.86 -11.97
C ALA A 275 -7.92 -2.99 -13.11
N ASP A 276 -7.80 -1.97 -13.98
CA ASP A 276 -6.83 -1.94 -15.07
C ASP A 276 -5.38 -2.03 -14.56
N LEU A 277 -5.06 -1.29 -13.50
CA LEU A 277 -3.73 -1.35 -12.86
C LEU A 277 -3.47 -2.72 -12.23
N ILE A 278 -4.48 -3.33 -11.60
CA ILE A 278 -4.36 -4.66 -11.01
C ILE A 278 -4.10 -5.71 -12.10
N GLU A 279 -4.85 -5.69 -13.19
CA GLU A 279 -4.66 -6.62 -14.32
C GLU A 279 -3.26 -6.54 -14.93
N ARG A 280 -2.63 -5.37 -14.91
CA ARG A 280 -1.27 -5.13 -15.44
C ARG A 280 -0.15 -5.38 -14.45
N THR A 281 -0.45 -5.47 -13.16
CA THR A 281 0.55 -5.70 -12.11
C THR A 281 0.95 -7.19 -12.06
N PRO A 282 2.25 -7.53 -12.11
CA PRO A 282 2.70 -8.92 -12.00
C PRO A 282 2.13 -9.63 -10.76
N PRO A 283 1.85 -10.95 -10.83
CA PRO A 283 1.25 -11.70 -9.72
C PRO A 283 2.08 -11.71 -8.43
N GLU A 284 3.40 -11.57 -8.54
CA GLU A 284 4.33 -11.55 -7.40
C GLU A 284 4.31 -10.23 -6.62
N VAL A 285 3.89 -9.14 -7.22
CA VAL A 285 3.81 -7.83 -6.55
C VAL A 285 2.64 -7.79 -5.57
N VAL A 286 2.91 -7.38 -4.34
CA VAL A 286 1.94 -7.46 -3.26
C VAL A 286 1.16 -6.14 -3.10
N TYR A 287 -0.15 -6.18 -3.22
CA TYR A 287 -0.97 -5.01 -2.92
C TYR A 287 -1.16 -4.82 -1.42
N HIS A 288 -0.47 -3.83 -0.85
CA HIS A 288 -0.70 -3.41 0.53
C HIS A 288 -2.07 -2.75 0.70
N ARG A 289 -2.57 -2.12 -0.37
CA ARG A 289 -3.89 -1.48 -0.43
C ARG A 289 -4.27 -1.13 -1.86
N VAL A 290 -5.55 -1.28 -2.22
CA VAL A 290 -6.08 -0.90 -3.54
C VAL A 290 -7.03 0.31 -3.47
N THR A 291 -7.34 0.83 -2.29
CA THR A 291 -8.10 2.07 -2.06
C THR A 291 -7.80 2.65 -0.68
N GLY A 292 -8.02 3.94 -0.50
CA GLY A 292 -7.87 4.62 0.78
C GLY A 292 -9.17 5.30 1.21
N THR A 293 -9.30 5.58 2.49
CA THR A 293 -10.43 6.33 3.06
C THR A 293 -9.94 7.53 3.86
N ALA A 294 -10.77 8.55 3.94
CA ALA A 294 -10.62 9.64 4.88
C ALA A 294 -11.88 9.79 5.73
N SER A 295 -11.70 10.27 6.96
CA SER A 295 -12.82 10.44 7.89
C SER A 295 -13.75 11.59 7.47
N ALA A 296 -15.04 11.46 7.75
CA ALA A 296 -16.08 12.40 7.33
C ALA A 296 -15.86 13.84 7.83
N ASP A 297 -15.23 14.01 8.98
CA ASP A 297 -14.97 15.32 9.59
C ASP A 297 -13.92 16.15 8.83
N ILE A 298 -13.07 15.51 8.03
CA ILE A 298 -12.00 16.16 7.29
C ILE A 298 -12.16 16.07 5.76
N LEU A 299 -12.85 15.05 5.26
CA LEU A 299 -13.07 14.85 3.83
C LEU A 299 -14.07 15.86 3.28
N LEU A 300 -13.74 16.50 2.16
CA LEU A 300 -14.63 17.40 1.40
C LEU A 300 -15.12 16.75 0.11
N ALA A 301 -14.23 16.04 -0.60
CA ALA A 301 -14.53 15.34 -1.85
C ALA A 301 -13.44 14.30 -2.18
N PRO A 302 -13.76 13.29 -2.98
CA PRO A 302 -15.11 12.83 -3.29
C PRO A 302 -15.69 12.05 -2.09
N MET A 303 -17.00 12.17 -1.88
CA MET A 303 -17.64 11.61 -0.67
C MET A 303 -17.61 10.10 -0.60
N TRP A 304 -17.51 9.39 -1.72
CA TRP A 304 -17.38 7.93 -1.74
C TRP A 304 -16.11 7.42 -1.05
N CYS A 305 -15.08 8.27 -0.87
CA CYS A 305 -13.87 7.93 -0.12
C CYS A 305 -14.08 7.77 1.41
N GLN A 306 -15.27 8.01 1.92
CA GLN A 306 -15.59 7.69 3.32
C GLN A 306 -15.73 6.18 3.58
N HIS A 307 -16.08 5.41 2.54
CA HIS A 307 -16.44 4.01 2.66
C HIS A 307 -15.62 3.15 1.69
N LYS A 308 -14.77 2.29 2.22
CA LYS A 308 -13.93 1.41 1.40
C LYS A 308 -14.68 0.27 0.71
N TRP A 309 -15.75 -0.24 1.32
CA TRP A 309 -16.42 -1.45 0.85
C TRP A 309 -17.08 -1.30 -0.52
N PRO A 310 -17.80 -0.20 -0.85
CA PRO A 310 -18.32 -0.01 -2.19
C PRO A 310 -17.23 -0.06 -3.26
N VAL A 311 -16.06 0.53 -2.99
CA VAL A 311 -14.92 0.53 -3.92
C VAL A 311 -14.32 -0.87 -4.07
N LEU A 312 -14.07 -1.58 -2.94
CA LEU A 312 -13.52 -2.93 -2.97
C LEU A 312 -14.44 -3.91 -3.71
N ASN A 313 -15.74 -3.85 -3.42
CA ASN A 313 -16.75 -4.66 -4.10
C ASN A 313 -16.86 -4.31 -5.58
N GLY A 314 -16.77 -3.02 -5.93
CA GLY A 314 -16.75 -2.56 -7.32
C GLY A 314 -15.56 -3.09 -8.11
N ILE A 315 -14.35 -3.04 -7.53
CA ILE A 315 -13.14 -3.61 -8.15
C ILE A 315 -13.31 -5.12 -8.33
N GLU A 316 -13.78 -5.82 -7.31
CA GLU A 316 -14.04 -7.27 -7.36
C GLU A 316 -15.04 -7.61 -8.47
N THR A 317 -16.16 -6.90 -8.52
CA THR A 317 -17.21 -7.10 -9.54
C THR A 317 -16.67 -6.83 -10.94
N THR A 318 -15.87 -5.78 -11.12
CA THR A 318 -15.27 -5.43 -12.41
C THR A 318 -14.31 -6.52 -12.88
N LEU A 319 -13.41 -7.01 -12.01
CA LEU A 319 -12.48 -8.09 -12.36
C LEU A 319 -13.22 -9.39 -12.69
N LYS A 320 -14.26 -9.75 -11.93
CA LYS A 320 -15.11 -10.91 -12.21
C LYS A 320 -15.83 -10.80 -13.56
N ALA A 321 -16.44 -9.65 -13.82
CA ALA A 321 -17.14 -9.39 -15.09
C ALA A 321 -16.22 -9.49 -16.31
N ARG A 322 -14.94 -9.16 -16.14
CA ARG A 322 -13.90 -9.30 -17.16
C ARG A 322 -13.29 -10.71 -17.23
N GLY A 323 -13.61 -11.60 -16.30
CA GLY A 323 -12.94 -12.90 -16.15
C GLY A 323 -11.45 -12.76 -15.87
N SER A 324 -11.04 -11.71 -15.19
CA SER A 324 -9.65 -11.30 -15.01
C SER A 324 -9.22 -11.27 -13.54
N ARG A 325 -7.91 -11.18 -13.34
CA ARG A 325 -7.26 -11.08 -12.02
C ARG A 325 -5.93 -10.35 -12.15
N GLN A 326 -5.23 -10.15 -11.07
CA GLN A 326 -3.88 -9.59 -11.08
C GLN A 326 -2.99 -10.38 -12.05
N GLY A 327 -2.27 -9.64 -12.90
CA GLY A 327 -1.36 -10.20 -13.90
C GLY A 327 -2.00 -10.68 -15.19
N SER A 328 -3.33 -10.70 -15.33
CA SER A 328 -4.01 -11.18 -16.54
C SER A 328 -3.69 -10.37 -17.79
N GLN A 329 -3.22 -9.12 -17.62
CA GLN A 329 -2.80 -8.20 -18.69
C GLN A 329 -1.30 -7.84 -18.62
N PHE A 330 -0.54 -8.49 -17.74
CA PHE A 330 0.90 -8.26 -17.64
C PHE A 330 1.60 -8.73 -18.90
N GLY A 331 2.43 -7.87 -19.51
CA GLY A 331 3.11 -8.16 -20.78
C GLY A 331 2.24 -8.10 -22.03
N ALA A 332 0.95 -7.83 -21.92
CA ALA A 332 0.08 -7.66 -23.09
C ALA A 332 0.46 -6.43 -23.92
N PRO A 333 0.38 -6.50 -25.28
CA PRO A 333 0.59 -5.34 -26.14
C PRO A 333 -0.35 -4.20 -25.76
N ARG A 334 0.17 -2.98 -25.76
CA ARG A 334 -0.63 -1.80 -25.42
C ARG A 334 -1.45 -1.38 -26.64
N THR A 335 -2.76 -1.26 -26.45
CA THR A 335 -3.53 -0.38 -27.33
C THR A 335 -3.00 1.03 -27.07
N GLU A 336 -2.52 1.72 -28.12
CA GLU A 336 -2.01 3.09 -28.00
C GLU A 336 -3.07 4.01 -27.41
N MET A 337 -2.98 4.27 -26.09
CA MET A 337 -3.74 5.35 -25.48
C MET A 337 -3.08 6.66 -25.95
N LYS A 338 -3.76 7.37 -26.85
CA LYS A 338 -3.26 8.66 -27.35
C LYS A 338 -3.14 9.63 -26.16
N HIS A 339 -1.97 10.22 -26.04
CA HIS A 339 -1.78 11.40 -25.21
C HIS A 339 -2.66 12.52 -25.85
N VAL A 340 -3.80 12.80 -25.25
CA VAL A 340 -4.56 14.01 -25.57
C VAL A 340 -3.91 15.10 -24.73
N ALA A 341 -3.18 15.98 -25.43
CA ALA A 341 -2.49 17.13 -24.85
C ALA A 341 -3.48 18.14 -24.25
#